data_fc73251961cb4bbe619ad1a57dff2291
#
_entry.id   fc73251961cb4bbe619ad1a57dff2291
#
_cell.length_a   1.000
_cell.length_b   1.000
_cell.length_c   1.000
_cell.angle_alpha   90.00
_cell.angle_beta   90.00
_cell.angle_gamma   90.00
#
_symmetry.space_group_name_H-M   'P 1'
#
loop_
_entity.id
_entity.type
_entity.pdbx_description
1 polymer ?
#
loop_
_entity_poly.entity_id
_entity_poly.type
_entity_poly.pdbx_seq_one_letter_code
_entity_poly.pdbx_strand_id
1 'polypeptide(L)'
;MLFIFDLDGTTIDSSHRQNTLPDGSLNLDAWVRNNTPEKIAKDSLLPMAESWKTINRQNHQIVIMTARVIGKADLKFLADNGLGYDRIYSRAFGDTTPDDILKKRMISKLAVDFRRSLAWLRSNAYMFDDNKSVRQCLTRIGINCYNPTNYNEELKNA
;
A
#
# COMPACT_ATOMS: atom_id res chain seq x y z
N MET A 1 -15.40 9.77 2.25
CA MET A 1 -14.28 9.15 2.99
C MET A 1 -13.10 8.90 2.07
N LEU A 2 -11.93 8.78 2.63
CA LEU A 2 -10.69 8.51 1.91
C LEU A 2 -10.15 7.16 2.36
N PHE A 3 -9.99 6.23 1.41
CA PHE A 3 -9.42 4.91 1.68
C PHE A 3 -8.01 4.85 1.12
N ILE A 4 -7.05 4.46 1.95
CA ILE A 4 -5.65 4.39 1.61
C ILE A 4 -5.20 2.93 1.69
N PHE A 5 -4.69 2.39 0.58
CA PHE A 5 -4.24 1.01 0.51
C PHE A 5 -2.73 0.93 0.25
N ASP A 6 -2.05 0.17 1.07
CA ASP A 6 -0.75 -0.38 0.75
C ASP A 6 -0.90 -1.50 -0.28
N LEU A 7 0.17 -1.83 -0.99
CA LEU A 7 0.17 -2.90 -1.98
C LEU A 7 0.70 -4.21 -1.41
N ASP A 8 2.01 -4.34 -1.26
CA ASP A 8 2.65 -5.60 -0.88
C ASP A 8 2.23 -6.09 0.50
N GLY A 9 1.68 -7.31 0.58
CA GLY A 9 1.21 -7.90 1.83
C GLY A 9 -0.15 -7.39 2.33
N THR A 10 -0.72 -6.38 1.67
CA THR A 10 -2.04 -5.83 2.01
C THR A 10 -3.07 -6.18 0.95
N THR A 11 -2.83 -5.80 -0.29
CA THR A 11 -3.74 -6.02 -1.43
C THR A 11 -3.13 -6.90 -2.51
N ILE A 12 -1.82 -7.01 -2.55
CA ILE A 12 -1.07 -7.80 -3.53
C ILE A 12 -0.17 -8.80 -2.80
N ASP A 13 -0.24 -10.06 -3.24
CA ASP A 13 0.70 -11.09 -2.84
C ASP A 13 1.85 -11.11 -3.86
N SER A 14 2.98 -10.57 -3.44
CA SER A 14 4.24 -10.55 -4.17
C SER A 14 5.31 -11.43 -3.51
N SER A 15 4.91 -12.33 -2.62
CA SER A 15 5.81 -13.16 -1.82
C SER A 15 6.75 -14.04 -2.68
N HIS A 16 6.31 -14.44 -3.89
CA HIS A 16 7.11 -15.25 -4.81
C HIS A 16 8.42 -14.56 -5.28
N ARG A 17 8.51 -13.25 -5.16
CA ARG A 17 9.69 -12.46 -5.57
C ARG A 17 10.35 -11.71 -4.41
N GLN A 18 9.93 -11.96 -3.19
CA GLN A 18 10.54 -11.44 -1.98
C GLN A 18 11.52 -12.47 -1.42
N ASN A 19 12.70 -12.01 -0.99
CA ASN A 19 13.68 -12.81 -0.29
C ASN A 19 13.98 -12.20 1.06
N THR A 20 14.03 -13.01 2.11
CA THR A 20 14.35 -12.56 3.45
C THR A 20 15.82 -12.81 3.79
N LEU A 21 16.39 -11.90 4.56
CA LEU A 21 17.70 -12.06 5.18
C LEU A 21 17.57 -12.98 6.44
N PRO A 22 18.70 -13.51 6.97
CA PRO A 22 18.67 -14.35 8.16
C PRO A 22 18.00 -13.73 9.38
N ASP A 23 17.97 -12.38 9.48
CA ASP A 23 17.28 -11.65 10.56
C ASP A 23 15.77 -11.48 10.32
N GLY A 24 15.24 -12.00 9.22
CA GLY A 24 13.83 -11.91 8.85
C GLY A 24 13.45 -10.65 8.06
N SER A 25 14.38 -9.71 7.86
CA SER A 25 14.14 -8.51 7.05
C SER A 25 14.15 -8.83 5.55
N LEU A 26 13.53 -7.97 4.75
CA LEU A 26 13.51 -8.11 3.29
C LEU A 26 14.92 -7.84 2.72
N ASN A 27 15.37 -8.74 1.83
CA ASN A 27 16.59 -8.51 1.05
C ASN A 27 16.28 -7.47 -0.05
N LEU A 28 16.68 -6.22 0.19
CA LEU A 28 16.36 -5.11 -0.71
C LEU A 28 17.01 -5.27 -2.09
N ASP A 29 18.25 -5.78 -2.16
CA ASP A 29 18.92 -6.00 -3.44
C ASP A 29 18.18 -7.05 -4.28
N ALA A 30 17.76 -8.14 -3.67
CA ALA A 30 16.96 -9.17 -4.33
C ALA A 30 15.61 -8.62 -4.75
N TRP A 31 14.96 -7.81 -3.92
CA TRP A 31 13.69 -7.16 -4.23
C TRP A 31 13.79 -6.30 -5.48
N VAL A 32 14.82 -5.45 -5.58
CA VAL A 32 15.06 -4.62 -6.76
C VAL A 32 15.31 -5.47 -8.00
N ARG A 33 16.16 -6.52 -7.90
CA ARG A 33 16.43 -7.44 -9.02
C ARG A 33 15.18 -8.18 -9.49
N ASN A 34 14.25 -8.47 -8.58
CA ASN A 34 13.02 -9.20 -8.85
C ASN A 34 11.85 -8.28 -9.26
N ASN A 35 12.07 -6.99 -9.37
CA ASN A 35 11.06 -6.02 -9.80
C ASN A 35 11.05 -5.91 -11.34
N THR A 36 10.76 -7.02 -12.00
CA THR A 36 10.69 -7.12 -13.46
C THR A 36 9.24 -7.23 -13.93
N PRO A 37 8.92 -6.78 -15.17
CA PRO A 37 7.56 -6.91 -15.70
C PRO A 37 7.02 -8.34 -15.66
N GLU A 38 7.85 -9.32 -15.97
CA GLU A 38 7.47 -10.74 -15.98
C GLU A 38 7.10 -11.24 -14.58
N LYS A 39 7.86 -10.84 -13.58
CA LYS A 39 7.60 -11.23 -12.18
C LYS A 39 6.44 -10.47 -11.57
N ILE A 40 6.30 -9.19 -11.88
CA ILE A 40 5.15 -8.38 -11.44
C ILE A 40 3.84 -8.96 -11.99
N ALA A 41 3.84 -9.39 -13.25
CA ALA A 41 2.66 -10.01 -13.86
C ALA A 41 2.21 -11.29 -13.16
N LYS A 42 3.09 -11.95 -12.40
CA LYS A 42 2.80 -13.16 -11.61
C LYS A 42 2.34 -12.85 -10.18
N ASP A 43 2.34 -11.59 -9.75
CA ASP A 43 1.73 -11.22 -8.48
C ASP A 43 0.24 -11.60 -8.50
N SER A 44 -0.32 -11.89 -7.35
CA SER A 44 -1.75 -12.20 -7.21
C SER A 44 -2.42 -11.22 -6.24
N LEU A 45 -3.75 -11.18 -6.27
CA LEU A 45 -4.50 -10.33 -5.37
C LEU A 45 -4.74 -11.03 -4.03
N LEU A 46 -4.61 -10.28 -2.94
CA LEU A 46 -5.07 -10.67 -1.63
C LEU A 46 -6.57 -10.32 -1.48
N PRO A 47 -7.30 -10.96 -0.56
CA PRO A 47 -8.73 -10.70 -0.38
C PRO A 47 -9.09 -9.22 -0.15
N MET A 48 -8.24 -8.43 0.49
CA MET A 48 -8.45 -7.00 0.69
C MET A 48 -8.64 -6.25 -0.65
N ALA A 49 -8.03 -6.72 -1.74
CA ALA A 49 -8.22 -6.11 -3.06
C ALA A 49 -9.66 -6.24 -3.55
N GLU A 50 -10.37 -7.31 -3.19
CA GLU A 50 -11.79 -7.45 -3.55
C GLU A 50 -12.64 -6.42 -2.80
N SER A 51 -12.34 -6.16 -1.53
CA SER A 51 -12.99 -5.07 -0.78
C SER A 51 -12.72 -3.71 -1.41
N TRP A 52 -11.51 -3.45 -1.86
CA TRP A 52 -11.16 -2.24 -2.60
C TRP A 52 -12.07 -2.06 -3.84
N LYS A 53 -12.26 -3.11 -4.63
CA LYS A 53 -13.10 -3.05 -5.83
C LYS A 53 -14.57 -2.71 -5.55
N THR A 54 -15.06 -2.98 -4.33
CA THR A 54 -16.45 -2.70 -3.95
C THR A 54 -16.68 -1.25 -3.51
N ILE A 55 -15.64 -0.46 -3.32
CA ILE A 55 -15.78 0.92 -2.86
C ILE A 55 -16.41 1.78 -3.95
N ASN A 56 -17.48 2.50 -3.58
CA ASN A 56 -18.15 3.43 -4.49
C ASN A 56 -17.30 4.69 -4.67
N ARG A 57 -16.62 4.79 -5.81
CA ARG A 57 -15.71 5.90 -6.13
C ARG A 57 -16.41 7.22 -6.45
N GLN A 58 -17.71 7.24 -6.58
CA GLN A 58 -18.48 8.48 -6.69
C GLN A 58 -18.59 9.20 -5.33
N ASN A 59 -18.63 8.43 -4.24
CA ASN A 59 -18.80 8.94 -2.88
C ASN A 59 -17.50 8.93 -2.07
N HIS A 60 -16.51 8.15 -2.49
CA HIS A 60 -15.27 7.94 -1.76
C HIS A 60 -14.07 8.04 -2.68
N GLN A 61 -12.94 8.47 -2.13
CA GLN A 61 -11.66 8.51 -2.84
C GLN A 61 -10.78 7.34 -2.42
N ILE A 62 -10.02 6.83 -3.37
CA ILE A 62 -9.06 5.74 -3.15
C ILE A 62 -7.66 6.25 -3.46
N VAL A 63 -6.75 6.04 -2.52
CA VAL A 63 -5.34 6.40 -2.64
C VAL A 63 -4.49 5.16 -2.44
N ILE A 64 -3.51 4.97 -3.30
CA ILE A 64 -2.47 3.97 -3.12
C ILE A 64 -1.28 4.63 -2.43
N MET A 65 -0.77 3.98 -1.39
CA MET A 65 0.42 4.46 -0.66
C MET A 65 1.36 3.28 -0.46
N THR A 66 2.45 3.25 -1.22
CA THR A 66 3.34 2.09 -1.29
C THR A 66 4.80 2.48 -1.12
N ALA A 67 5.56 1.63 -0.44
CA ALA A 67 7.03 1.74 -0.39
C ALA A 67 7.69 1.20 -1.66
N ARG A 68 6.91 0.63 -2.59
CA ARG A 68 7.38 0.16 -3.88
C ARG A 68 7.73 1.34 -4.78
N VAL A 69 8.79 1.20 -5.58
CA VAL A 69 9.04 2.10 -6.71
C VAL A 69 8.10 1.67 -7.86
N ILE A 70 7.16 2.51 -8.22
CA ILE A 70 6.14 2.19 -9.22
C ILE A 70 6.67 2.47 -10.63
N GLY A 71 6.51 1.48 -11.51
CA GLY A 71 6.79 1.58 -12.94
C GLY A 71 5.59 1.20 -13.80
N LYS A 72 5.80 1.16 -15.11
CA LYS A 72 4.73 0.85 -16.08
C LYS A 72 4.09 -0.52 -15.84
N ALA A 73 4.89 -1.52 -15.45
CA ALA A 73 4.40 -2.87 -15.19
C ALA A 73 3.45 -2.91 -13.98
N ASP A 74 3.73 -2.11 -12.96
CA ASP A 74 2.85 -1.98 -11.79
C ASP A 74 1.52 -1.34 -12.18
N LEU A 75 1.56 -0.26 -12.94
CA LEU A 75 0.35 0.42 -13.41
C LEU A 75 -0.50 -0.49 -14.30
N LYS A 76 0.15 -1.29 -15.15
CA LYS A 76 -0.53 -2.29 -15.97
C LYS A 76 -1.19 -3.36 -15.10
N PHE A 77 -0.51 -3.87 -14.09
CA PHE A 77 -1.05 -4.86 -13.16
C PHE A 77 -2.31 -4.32 -12.46
N LEU A 78 -2.27 -3.08 -11.97
CA LEU A 78 -3.41 -2.44 -11.31
C LEU A 78 -4.60 -2.32 -12.27
N ALA A 79 -4.36 -1.86 -13.50
CA ALA A 79 -5.41 -1.72 -14.52
C ALA A 79 -6.00 -3.07 -14.93
N ASP A 80 -5.15 -4.07 -15.19
CA ASP A 80 -5.57 -5.42 -15.61
C ASP A 80 -6.41 -6.11 -14.52
N ASN A 81 -6.18 -5.78 -13.25
CA ASN A 81 -6.91 -6.35 -12.12
C ASN A 81 -8.08 -5.48 -11.63
N GLY A 82 -8.40 -4.40 -12.32
CA GLY A 82 -9.54 -3.55 -11.99
C GLY A 82 -9.38 -2.74 -10.70
N LEU A 83 -8.15 -2.44 -10.29
CA LEU A 83 -7.84 -1.69 -9.09
C LEU A 83 -7.74 -0.19 -9.41
N GLY A 84 -8.88 0.47 -9.52
CA GLY A 84 -8.94 1.91 -9.78
C GLY A 84 -8.57 2.76 -8.56
N TYR A 85 -7.95 3.90 -8.80
CA TYR A 85 -7.51 4.83 -7.74
C TYR A 85 -7.55 6.27 -8.24
N ASP A 86 -7.59 7.20 -7.28
CA ASP A 86 -7.59 8.64 -7.58
C ASP A 86 -6.18 9.23 -7.54
N ARG A 87 -5.33 8.68 -6.68
CA ARG A 87 -3.94 9.12 -6.53
C ARG A 87 -3.05 7.98 -6.04
N ILE A 88 -1.77 8.02 -6.42
CA ILE A 88 -0.76 7.07 -5.98
C ILE A 88 0.46 7.80 -5.40
N TYR A 89 0.90 7.36 -4.23
CA TYR A 89 2.16 7.78 -3.61
C TYR A 89 3.07 6.58 -3.54
N SER A 90 4.26 6.73 -4.09
CA SER A 90 5.24 5.64 -4.18
C SER A 90 6.64 6.14 -3.81
N ARG A 91 7.53 5.20 -3.55
CA ARG A 91 8.94 5.49 -3.31
C ARG A 91 9.58 6.02 -4.60
N ALA A 92 10.37 7.09 -4.50
CA ALA A 92 11.21 7.53 -5.60
C ALA A 92 12.37 6.55 -5.81
N PHE A 93 12.76 6.34 -7.05
CA PHE A 93 13.93 5.51 -7.37
C PHE A 93 15.16 6.03 -6.61
N GLY A 94 15.86 5.12 -5.95
CA GLY A 94 17.07 5.45 -5.17
C GLY A 94 16.80 6.01 -3.76
N ASP A 95 15.55 6.24 -3.39
CA ASP A 95 15.21 6.67 -2.04
C ASP A 95 15.24 5.47 -1.09
N THR A 96 16.07 5.56 -0.04
CA THR A 96 16.25 4.51 0.97
C THR A 96 15.61 4.84 2.31
N THR A 97 14.76 5.86 2.36
CA THR A 97 14.04 6.23 3.59
C THR A 97 13.26 5.02 4.14
N PRO A 98 13.35 4.73 5.45
CA PRO A 98 12.56 3.67 6.07
C PRO A 98 11.06 3.85 5.81
N ASP A 99 10.33 2.74 5.68
CA ASP A 99 8.93 2.72 5.25
C ASP A 99 8.01 3.58 6.14
N ASP A 100 8.20 3.56 7.44
CA ASP A 100 7.39 4.34 8.39
C ASP A 100 7.58 5.84 8.21
N ILE A 101 8.81 6.30 8.07
CA ILE A 101 9.15 7.70 7.82
C ILE A 101 8.64 8.12 6.44
N LEU A 102 8.86 7.27 5.43
CA LEU A 102 8.41 7.50 4.07
C LEU A 102 6.90 7.72 4.01
N LYS A 103 6.13 6.82 4.60
CA LYS A 103 4.66 6.90 4.58
C LYS A 103 4.12 8.06 5.41
N LYS A 104 4.78 8.42 6.50
CA LYS A 104 4.43 9.65 7.23
C LYS A 104 4.59 10.90 6.36
N ARG A 105 5.66 10.98 5.58
CA ARG A 105 5.85 12.07 4.60
C ARG A 105 4.77 12.05 3.51
N MET A 106 4.38 10.87 3.06
CA MET A 106 3.31 10.71 2.07
C MET A 106 1.98 11.21 2.61
N ILE A 107 1.66 10.96 3.88
CA ILE A 107 0.45 11.50 4.52
C ILE A 107 0.46 13.03 4.51
N SER A 108 1.58 13.65 4.82
CA SER A 108 1.72 15.12 4.79
C SER A 108 1.51 15.66 3.38
N LYS A 109 2.07 15.00 2.37
CA LYS A 109 1.89 15.37 0.97
C LYS A 109 0.45 15.18 0.52
N LEU A 110 -0.19 14.10 0.92
CA LEU A 110 -1.60 13.83 0.64
C LEU A 110 -2.49 14.94 1.20
N ALA A 111 -2.24 15.38 2.42
CA ALA A 111 -2.99 16.48 3.04
C ALA A 111 -2.91 17.76 2.18
N VAL A 112 -1.73 18.10 1.70
CA VAL A 112 -1.53 19.26 0.80
C VAL A 112 -2.25 19.05 -0.54
N ASP A 113 -2.06 17.89 -1.17
CA ASP A 113 -2.60 17.60 -2.51
C ASP A 113 -4.13 17.58 -2.51
N PHE A 114 -4.74 17.05 -1.46
CA PHE A 114 -6.21 17.01 -1.32
C PHE A 114 -6.78 18.26 -0.65
N ARG A 115 -5.94 19.21 -0.27
CA ARG A 115 -6.34 20.44 0.44
C ARG A 115 -7.18 20.13 1.68
N ARG A 116 -6.71 19.18 2.47
CA ARG A 116 -7.35 18.74 3.71
C ARG A 116 -6.40 18.92 4.88
N SER A 117 -6.95 19.28 6.03
CA SER A 117 -6.17 19.33 7.27
C SER A 117 -5.86 17.92 7.81
N LEU A 118 -4.85 17.81 8.65
CA LEU A 118 -4.60 16.57 9.37
C LEU A 118 -5.79 16.16 10.24
N ALA A 119 -6.49 17.13 10.84
CA ALA A 119 -7.71 16.88 11.60
C ALA A 119 -8.80 16.23 10.74
N TRP A 120 -8.97 16.69 9.51
CA TRP A 120 -9.92 16.08 8.58
C TRP A 120 -9.52 14.63 8.26
N LEU A 121 -8.23 14.38 8.00
CA LEU A 121 -7.73 13.04 7.71
C LEU A 121 -7.96 12.09 8.89
N ARG A 122 -7.74 12.55 10.12
CA ARG A 122 -7.99 11.75 11.32
C ARG A 122 -9.43 11.26 11.42
N SER A 123 -10.38 12.05 10.95
CA SER A 123 -11.80 11.72 11.00
C SER A 123 -12.33 11.00 9.76
N ASN A 124 -11.69 11.14 8.61
CA ASN A 124 -12.24 10.72 7.32
C ASN A 124 -11.36 9.76 6.52
N ALA A 125 -10.12 9.52 6.93
CA ALA A 125 -9.22 8.62 6.24
C ALA A 125 -9.08 7.28 6.98
N TYR A 126 -9.07 6.20 6.21
CA TYR A 126 -8.86 4.84 6.70
C TYR A 126 -7.75 4.20 5.87
N MET A 127 -6.68 3.78 6.52
CA MET A 127 -5.54 3.16 5.86
C MET A 127 -5.41 1.69 6.26
N PHE A 128 -4.94 0.89 5.31
CA PHE A 128 -4.66 -0.53 5.50
C PHE A 128 -3.21 -0.79 5.10
N ASP A 129 -2.43 -1.30 6.05
CA ASP A 129 -1.01 -1.56 5.87
C ASP A 129 -0.58 -2.72 6.77
N ASP A 130 0.09 -3.71 6.20
CA ASP A 130 0.56 -4.90 6.93
C ASP A 130 1.82 -4.63 7.77
N ASN A 131 2.52 -3.53 7.51
CA ASN A 131 3.76 -3.19 8.22
C ASN A 131 3.46 -2.57 9.59
N LYS A 132 3.89 -3.26 10.64
CA LYS A 132 3.66 -2.83 12.02
C LYS A 132 4.27 -1.46 12.33
N SER A 133 5.49 -1.18 11.86
CA SER A 133 6.16 0.10 12.13
C SER A 133 5.43 1.26 11.46
N VAL A 134 4.88 1.05 10.27
CA VAL A 134 4.04 2.03 9.58
C VAL A 134 2.77 2.30 10.38
N ARG A 135 2.05 1.24 10.80
CA ARG A 135 0.83 1.40 11.60
C ARG A 135 1.09 2.15 12.90
N GLN A 136 2.17 1.81 13.60
CA GLN A 136 2.54 2.50 14.85
C GLN A 136 2.84 3.98 14.61
N CYS A 137 3.60 4.29 13.58
CA CYS A 137 3.97 5.66 13.22
C CYS A 137 2.72 6.50 12.89
N LEU A 138 1.85 5.99 12.04
CA LEU A 138 0.66 6.72 11.60
C LEU A 138 -0.40 6.84 12.70
N THR A 139 -0.55 5.83 13.53
CA THR A 139 -1.44 5.88 14.69
C THR A 139 -1.01 6.98 15.68
N ARG A 140 0.29 7.19 15.85
CA ARG A 140 0.81 8.27 16.72
C ARG A 140 0.38 9.66 16.25
N ILE A 141 0.21 9.86 14.96
CA ILE A 141 -0.29 11.13 14.40
C ILE A 141 -1.82 11.15 14.23
N GLY A 142 -2.50 10.12 14.71
CA GLY A 142 -3.96 10.04 14.77
C GLY A 142 -4.63 9.50 13.48
N ILE A 143 -3.87 8.95 12.54
CA ILE A 143 -4.43 8.32 11.35
C ILE A 143 -4.90 6.91 11.69
N ASN A 144 -6.13 6.57 11.30
CA ASN A 144 -6.67 5.22 11.44
C ASN A 144 -5.95 4.27 10.47
N CYS A 145 -5.08 3.44 11.00
CA CYS A 145 -4.32 2.48 10.20
C CYS A 145 -4.51 1.06 10.75
N TYR A 146 -5.09 0.20 9.91
CA TYR A 146 -5.51 -1.15 10.28
C TYR A 146 -4.59 -2.21 9.67
N ASN A 147 -4.44 -3.32 10.40
CA ASN A 147 -3.71 -4.48 9.91
C ASN A 147 -4.62 -5.35 9.05
N PRO A 148 -4.33 -5.52 7.74
CA PRO A 148 -5.14 -6.34 6.86
C PRO A 148 -4.88 -7.84 6.99
N THR A 149 -3.86 -8.27 7.72
CA THR A 149 -3.38 -9.66 7.72
C THR A 149 -4.46 -10.63 8.16
N ASN A 150 -5.11 -10.38 9.30
CA ASN A 150 -6.18 -11.24 9.80
C ASN A 150 -7.37 -11.28 8.84
N TYR A 151 -7.75 -10.14 8.29
CA TYR A 151 -8.83 -10.04 7.29
C TYR A 151 -8.53 -10.91 6.07
N ASN A 152 -7.31 -10.82 5.53
CA ASN A 152 -6.90 -11.62 4.40
C ASN A 152 -6.88 -13.13 4.72
N GLU A 153 -6.42 -13.51 5.90
CA GLU A 153 -6.39 -14.91 6.36
C GLU A 153 -7.80 -15.48 6.52
N GLU A 154 -8.70 -14.73 7.15
CA GLU A 154 -10.09 -15.15 7.34
C GLU A 154 -10.81 -15.39 6.02
N LEU A 155 -10.63 -14.50 5.04
CA LEU A 155 -11.27 -14.62 3.74
C LEU A 155 -10.68 -15.74 2.87
N LYS A 156 -9.38 -16.05 3.02
CA LYS A 156 -8.77 -17.20 2.35
C LYS A 156 -9.33 -18.53 2.84
N ASN A 157 -9.73 -18.58 4.11
CA ASN A 157 -10.21 -19.81 4.77
C ASN A 157 -11.74 -19.92 4.76
N ALA A 158 -12.43 -18.96 4.17
CA ALA A 158 -13.89 -18.94 4.10
C ALA A 158 -14.45 -19.86 3.00
#